data_05fc8073c42a9d54d024db496befcf6c
#
_entry.id   05fc8073c42a9d54d024db496befcf6c
#
_cell.length_a   1.000
_cell.length_b   1.000
_cell.length_c   1.000
_cell.angle_alpha   90.00
_cell.angle_beta   90.00
_cell.angle_gamma   90.00
#
_symmetry.space_group_name_H-M   'P 1'
#
loop_
_entity.id
_entity.type
_entity.pdbx_description
1 polymer ?
#
loop_
_entity_poly.entity_id
_entity_poly.type
_entity_poly.pdbx_seq_one_letter_code
_entity_poly.pdbx_strand_id
1 'polypeptide(L)'
;MKVEKLIEIIGSDFYTGVPDSQLKALCNYLMHTYGIDEHHHVIAANEGNCTALAAGYHLATGKVPVVYMQNSGEGNIINPVASLLNDKVYAIPTVFIIGWRGEPGIHDEPQHIYQGEVTVKLLDDMDIANFAIGKDTTDEEVEAKMAEFRELLAKGKDVAFVIRKGALSYDEKVVYENDNKMVREEIIKHIVAVSEEDPIISTTGKASRELFETRVANGQSHKYDFLTVGSMGHSSSIALGVAINKPIRRSGVSTVTAPS
;
A
#
# COMPACT_ATOMS: atom_id res chain seq x y z
N MET A 1 -19.75 4.38 1.12
CA MET A 1 -20.23 3.73 2.38
C MET A 1 -19.35 4.11 3.56
N LYS A 2 -19.81 3.93 4.80
CA LYS A 2 -18.98 4.03 6.00
C LYS A 2 -18.07 2.83 6.12
N VAL A 3 -16.81 3.05 6.53
CA VAL A 3 -15.82 1.95 6.67
C VAL A 3 -16.23 0.94 7.74
N GLU A 4 -16.87 1.41 8.82
CA GLU A 4 -17.41 0.57 9.91
C GLU A 4 -18.38 -0.48 9.37
N LYS A 5 -19.22 -0.08 8.41
CA LYS A 5 -20.17 -0.99 7.77
C LYS A 5 -19.48 -2.04 6.91
N LEU A 6 -18.44 -1.66 6.16
CA LEU A 6 -17.64 -2.61 5.39
C LEU A 6 -16.98 -3.66 6.30
N ILE A 7 -16.40 -3.21 7.42
CA ILE A 7 -15.77 -4.09 8.42
C ILE A 7 -16.78 -5.04 9.05
N GLU A 8 -17.98 -4.53 9.42
CA GLU A 8 -19.08 -5.35 9.92
C GLU A 8 -19.51 -6.43 8.91
N ILE A 9 -19.66 -6.05 7.64
CA ILE A 9 -20.04 -6.99 6.56
C ILE A 9 -18.98 -8.08 6.37
N ILE A 10 -17.69 -7.73 6.37
CA ILE A 10 -16.59 -8.69 6.23
C ILE A 10 -16.53 -9.62 7.45
N GLY A 11 -16.58 -9.06 8.65
CA GLY A 11 -16.64 -9.82 9.91
C GLY A 11 -15.35 -10.55 10.27
N SER A 12 -14.18 -10.00 9.91
CA SER A 12 -12.87 -10.54 10.29
C SER A 12 -12.36 -9.89 11.58
N ASP A 13 -11.59 -10.65 12.35
CA ASP A 13 -10.93 -10.17 13.58
C ASP A 13 -9.46 -9.78 13.35
N PHE A 14 -8.89 -10.06 12.15
CA PHE A 14 -7.48 -9.82 11.88
C PHE A 14 -7.26 -9.10 10.55
N TYR A 15 -6.52 -8.01 10.62
CA TYR A 15 -6.18 -7.13 9.51
C TYR A 15 -4.66 -6.96 9.42
N THR A 16 -4.11 -7.15 8.24
CA THR A 16 -2.70 -6.83 7.98
C THR A 16 -2.56 -6.16 6.62
N GLY A 17 -1.61 -5.25 6.48
CA GLY A 17 -1.49 -4.53 5.22
C GLY A 17 -0.38 -3.50 5.20
N VAL A 18 -0.27 -2.86 4.04
CA VAL A 18 0.58 -1.69 3.82
C VAL A 18 -0.34 -0.48 3.64
N PRO A 19 -0.23 0.55 4.51
CA PRO A 19 -1.10 1.72 4.46
C PRO A 19 -1.07 2.43 3.11
N ASP A 20 -2.25 2.80 2.62
CA ASP A 20 -2.44 3.53 1.37
C ASP A 20 -3.37 4.74 1.53
N SER A 21 -3.08 5.82 0.81
CA SER A 21 -3.88 7.05 0.83
C SER A 21 -5.30 6.87 0.26
N GLN A 22 -5.50 5.96 -0.67
CA GLN A 22 -6.82 5.60 -1.22
C GLN A 22 -7.69 4.91 -0.16
N LEU A 23 -7.05 4.11 0.70
CA LEU A 23 -7.67 3.41 1.83
C LEU A 23 -7.59 4.19 3.15
N LYS A 24 -7.39 5.50 3.11
CA LYS A 24 -7.21 6.34 4.30
C LYS A 24 -8.32 6.14 5.35
N ALA A 25 -9.59 6.00 4.92
CA ALA A 25 -10.71 5.74 5.83
C ALA A 25 -10.52 4.42 6.60
N LEU A 26 -10.13 3.35 5.89
CA LEU A 26 -9.83 2.04 6.48
C LEU A 26 -8.63 2.11 7.43
N CYS A 27 -7.53 2.70 6.98
CA CYS A 27 -6.32 2.83 7.80
C CYS A 27 -6.59 3.63 9.10
N ASN A 28 -7.32 4.75 9.01
CA ASN A 28 -7.69 5.53 10.18
C ASN A 28 -8.59 4.75 11.13
N TYR A 29 -9.59 4.02 10.61
CA TYR A 29 -10.46 3.18 11.43
C TYR A 29 -9.66 2.10 12.18
N LEU A 30 -8.80 1.36 11.49
CA LEU A 30 -7.99 0.30 12.10
C LEU A 30 -7.03 0.86 13.15
N MET A 31 -6.38 1.99 12.86
CA MET A 31 -5.48 2.65 13.82
C MET A 31 -6.22 3.21 15.03
N HIS A 32 -7.44 3.72 14.86
CA HIS A 32 -8.24 4.23 15.97
C HIS A 32 -8.80 3.09 16.84
N THR A 33 -9.25 2.00 16.20
CA THR A 33 -9.90 0.89 16.89
C THR A 33 -8.89 -0.04 17.57
N TYR A 34 -7.81 -0.38 16.89
CA TYR A 34 -6.85 -1.39 17.34
C TYR A 34 -5.45 -0.83 17.58
N GLY A 35 -5.08 0.31 16.96
CA GLY A 35 -3.68 0.72 16.89
C GLY A 35 -2.85 -0.25 16.05
N ILE A 36 -1.61 -0.52 16.50
CA ILE A 36 -0.80 -1.64 16.02
C ILE A 36 -0.85 -2.70 17.13
N ASP A 37 -1.51 -3.78 16.84
CA ASP A 37 -1.80 -4.85 17.79
C ASP A 37 -1.56 -6.21 17.14
N GLU A 38 -0.77 -7.07 17.79
CA GLU A 38 -0.35 -8.36 17.25
C GLU A 38 -1.49 -9.35 16.98
N HIS A 39 -2.66 -9.14 17.62
CA HIS A 39 -3.81 -10.02 17.49
C HIS A 39 -4.86 -9.53 16.50
N HIS A 40 -4.89 -8.20 16.19
CA HIS A 40 -5.94 -7.60 15.38
C HIS A 40 -5.43 -6.82 14.18
N HIS A 41 -4.33 -6.04 14.31
CA HIS A 41 -3.88 -5.17 13.24
C HIS A 41 -2.36 -5.05 13.17
N VAL A 42 -1.76 -5.67 12.15
CA VAL A 42 -0.32 -5.68 11.92
C VAL A 42 0.02 -4.99 10.61
N ILE A 43 0.89 -3.98 10.66
CA ILE A 43 1.49 -3.37 9.48
C ILE A 43 2.81 -4.09 9.17
N ALA A 44 2.93 -4.67 7.98
CA ALA A 44 4.13 -5.40 7.58
C ALA A 44 5.01 -4.59 6.59
N ALA A 45 6.18 -5.11 6.30
CA ALA A 45 7.17 -4.43 5.45
C ALA A 45 6.75 -4.35 3.98
N ASN A 46 5.97 -5.32 3.50
CA ASN A 46 5.39 -5.35 2.15
C ASN A 46 4.16 -6.28 2.12
N GLU A 47 3.43 -6.24 1.03
CA GLU A 47 2.16 -6.95 0.85
C GLU A 47 2.32 -8.48 0.83
N GLY A 48 3.45 -8.99 0.34
CA GLY A 48 3.78 -10.42 0.40
C GLY A 48 3.94 -10.90 1.83
N ASN A 49 4.59 -10.11 2.71
CA ASN A 49 4.69 -10.42 4.14
C ASN A 49 3.31 -10.34 4.82
N CYS A 50 2.45 -9.37 4.43
CA CYS A 50 1.07 -9.31 4.91
C CYS A 50 0.31 -10.60 4.58
N THR A 51 0.43 -11.07 3.34
CA THR A 51 -0.21 -12.30 2.87
C THR A 51 0.29 -13.53 3.66
N ALA A 52 1.58 -13.60 3.97
CA ALA A 52 2.13 -14.68 4.80
C ALA A 52 1.66 -14.63 6.26
N LEU A 53 1.54 -13.42 6.85
CA LEU A 53 0.96 -13.22 8.19
C LEU A 53 -0.51 -13.65 8.22
N ALA A 54 -1.28 -13.27 7.19
CA ALA A 54 -2.67 -13.69 7.03
C ALA A 54 -2.80 -15.22 6.96
N ALA A 55 -1.94 -15.89 6.18
CA ALA A 55 -1.90 -17.35 6.13
C ALA A 55 -1.60 -17.94 7.50
N GLY A 56 -0.62 -17.41 8.24
CA GLY A 56 -0.30 -17.84 9.61
C GLY A 56 -1.47 -17.70 10.58
N TYR A 57 -2.21 -16.57 10.49
CA TYR A 57 -3.43 -16.37 11.28
C TYR A 57 -4.48 -17.42 10.98
N HIS A 58 -4.76 -17.69 9.70
CA HIS A 58 -5.72 -18.72 9.30
C HIS A 58 -5.32 -20.11 9.83
N LEU A 59 -4.05 -20.49 9.65
CA LEU A 59 -3.54 -21.78 10.13
C LEU A 59 -3.68 -21.95 11.65
N ALA A 60 -3.52 -20.86 12.40
CA ALA A 60 -3.61 -20.90 13.87
C ALA A 60 -5.05 -20.89 14.38
N THR A 61 -5.98 -20.23 13.66
CA THR A 61 -7.32 -19.92 14.19
C THR A 61 -8.46 -20.56 13.40
N GLY A 62 -8.23 -20.96 12.16
CA GLY A 62 -9.26 -21.37 11.20
C GLY A 62 -10.16 -20.22 10.69
N LYS A 63 -9.89 -18.97 11.12
CA LYS A 63 -10.66 -17.78 10.72
C LYS A 63 -10.11 -17.17 9.44
N VAL A 64 -10.92 -16.36 8.75
CA VAL A 64 -10.55 -15.66 7.52
C VAL A 64 -9.93 -14.30 7.83
N PRO A 65 -8.67 -14.07 7.45
CA PRO A 65 -7.99 -12.78 7.62
C PRO A 65 -8.34 -11.78 6.53
N VAL A 66 -8.00 -10.51 6.76
CA VAL A 66 -8.04 -9.44 5.77
C VAL A 66 -6.63 -8.92 5.48
N VAL A 67 -6.29 -8.82 4.19
CA VAL A 67 -5.08 -8.14 3.71
C VAL A 67 -5.48 -6.89 2.94
N TYR A 68 -4.99 -5.71 3.35
CA TYR A 68 -5.28 -4.46 2.67
C TYR A 68 -4.01 -3.85 2.04
N MET A 69 -4.18 -3.21 0.86
CA MET A 69 -3.06 -2.64 0.11
C MET A 69 -3.52 -1.66 -0.96
N GLN A 70 -2.59 -0.88 -1.48
CA GLN A 70 -2.76 -0.21 -2.77
C GLN A 70 -2.64 -1.23 -3.90
N ASN A 71 -3.31 -1.04 -5.02
CA ASN A 71 -3.19 -1.93 -6.19
C ASN A 71 -1.75 -2.07 -6.72
N SER A 72 -0.84 -1.13 -6.44
CA SER A 72 0.59 -1.30 -6.75
C SER A 72 1.23 -2.44 -5.98
N GLY A 73 0.65 -2.87 -4.86
CA GLY A 73 1.09 -4.00 -4.05
C GLY A 73 0.69 -5.37 -4.59
N GLU A 74 -0.20 -5.43 -5.59
CA GLU A 74 -0.64 -6.69 -6.20
C GLU A 74 0.54 -7.51 -6.75
N GLY A 75 1.56 -6.85 -7.29
CA GLY A 75 2.78 -7.51 -7.75
C GLY A 75 3.50 -8.30 -6.65
N ASN A 76 3.43 -7.86 -5.40
CA ASN A 76 4.08 -8.50 -4.26
C ASN A 76 3.31 -9.71 -3.74
N ILE A 77 2.03 -9.84 -4.08
CA ILE A 77 1.20 -10.98 -3.64
C ILE A 77 1.08 -12.10 -4.68
N ILE A 78 1.54 -11.89 -5.91
CA ILE A 78 1.43 -12.91 -6.99
C ILE A 78 1.99 -14.26 -6.52
N ASN A 79 3.23 -14.28 -6.04
CA ASN A 79 3.83 -15.53 -5.60
C ASN A 79 3.13 -16.14 -4.36
N PRO A 80 2.88 -15.42 -3.26
CA PRO A 80 2.20 -16.01 -2.11
C PRO A 80 0.76 -16.43 -2.41
N VAL A 81 0.02 -15.74 -3.25
CA VAL A 81 -1.30 -16.21 -3.71
C VAL A 81 -1.15 -17.50 -4.51
N ALA A 82 -0.33 -17.50 -5.55
CA ALA A 82 -0.21 -18.64 -6.46
C ALA A 82 0.40 -19.91 -5.82
N SER A 83 1.33 -19.76 -4.86
CA SER A 83 2.11 -20.86 -4.32
C SER A 83 1.83 -21.19 -2.84
N LEU A 84 0.99 -20.39 -2.17
CA LEU A 84 0.63 -20.61 -0.76
C LEU A 84 -0.89 -20.61 -0.58
N LEU A 85 -1.62 -19.52 -0.94
CA LEU A 85 -3.05 -19.41 -0.63
C LEU A 85 -3.92 -20.26 -1.54
N ASN A 86 -3.61 -20.34 -2.83
CA ASN A 86 -4.43 -20.93 -3.88
C ASN A 86 -5.04 -22.29 -3.48
N ASP A 87 -6.26 -22.55 -3.88
CA ASP A 87 -7.03 -23.78 -3.57
C ASP A 87 -6.36 -25.05 -4.09
N LYS A 88 -5.47 -24.94 -5.09
CA LYS A 88 -4.65 -26.05 -5.60
C LYS A 88 -3.39 -26.33 -4.76
N VAL A 89 -3.12 -25.51 -3.74
CA VAL A 89 -1.94 -25.65 -2.87
C VAL A 89 -2.36 -25.92 -1.44
N TYR A 90 -2.71 -24.90 -0.65
CA TYR A 90 -3.12 -25.07 0.75
C TYR A 90 -4.56 -24.61 1.00
N ALA A 91 -5.23 -23.99 0.03
CA ALA A 91 -6.60 -23.51 0.13
C ALA A 91 -6.83 -22.62 1.37
N ILE A 92 -5.99 -21.60 1.55
CA ILE A 92 -6.04 -20.66 2.67
C ILE A 92 -6.85 -19.43 2.25
N PRO A 93 -8.13 -19.31 2.67
CA PRO A 93 -9.00 -18.23 2.23
C PRO A 93 -8.58 -16.89 2.82
N THR A 94 -8.55 -15.85 1.99
CA THR A 94 -8.18 -14.49 2.38
C THR A 94 -9.12 -13.47 1.72
N VAL A 95 -9.51 -12.44 2.45
CA VAL A 95 -10.19 -11.26 1.90
C VAL A 95 -9.15 -10.18 1.64
N PHE A 96 -9.04 -9.73 0.38
CA PHE A 96 -8.23 -8.58 0.03
C PHE A 96 -9.07 -7.31 -0.03
N ILE A 97 -8.54 -6.19 0.47
CA ILE A 97 -9.10 -4.83 0.30
C ILE A 97 -8.05 -4.01 -0.44
N ILE A 98 -8.35 -3.66 -1.69
CA ILE A 98 -7.37 -3.08 -2.61
C ILE A 98 -7.82 -1.68 -3.01
N GLY A 99 -7.00 -0.66 -2.69
CA GLY A 99 -7.22 0.71 -3.14
C GLY A 99 -6.88 0.85 -4.61
N TRP A 100 -7.85 1.20 -5.45
CA TRP A 100 -7.68 1.29 -6.90
C TRP A 100 -7.15 2.66 -7.32
N ARG A 101 -5.84 2.80 -7.40
CA ARG A 101 -5.17 3.96 -7.98
C ARG A 101 -5.06 3.79 -9.49
N GLY A 102 -5.18 4.89 -10.23
CA GLY A 102 -5.09 4.87 -11.69
C GLY A 102 -6.26 4.17 -12.39
N GLU A 103 -7.43 4.10 -11.75
CA GLU A 103 -8.64 3.55 -12.37
C GLU A 103 -8.87 4.15 -13.76
N PRO A 104 -9.11 3.33 -14.81
CA PRO A 104 -9.34 3.85 -16.15
C PRO A 104 -10.46 4.90 -16.22
N GLY A 105 -10.15 6.04 -16.85
CA GLY A 105 -11.06 7.18 -16.94
C GLY A 105 -11.06 8.13 -15.74
N ILE A 106 -10.33 7.83 -14.68
CA ILE A 106 -10.16 8.70 -13.51
C ILE A 106 -8.76 9.30 -13.52
N HIS A 107 -8.66 10.62 -13.37
CA HIS A 107 -7.36 11.29 -13.32
C HIS A 107 -6.57 10.89 -12.05
N ASP A 108 -5.35 10.41 -12.28
CA ASP A 108 -4.39 10.06 -11.22
C ASP A 108 -2.95 10.39 -11.68
N GLU A 109 -1.98 10.19 -10.82
CA GLU A 109 -0.55 10.43 -11.10
C GLU A 109 -0.03 9.42 -12.14
N PRO A 110 0.92 9.79 -13.01
CA PRO A 110 1.38 8.97 -14.12
C PRO A 110 1.81 7.55 -13.76
N GLN A 111 2.45 7.37 -12.59
CA GLN A 111 2.91 6.05 -12.11
C GLN A 111 1.77 5.08 -11.77
N HIS A 112 0.55 5.58 -11.63
CA HIS A 112 -0.61 4.74 -11.30
C HIS A 112 -1.42 4.33 -12.52
N ILE A 113 -1.24 4.98 -13.68
CA ILE A 113 -2.08 4.77 -14.87
C ILE A 113 -2.06 3.30 -15.30
N TYR A 114 -0.88 2.79 -15.65
CA TYR A 114 -0.76 1.41 -16.11
C TYR A 114 -1.13 0.39 -15.03
N GLN A 115 -0.77 0.67 -13.77
CA GLN A 115 -1.14 -0.18 -12.64
C GLN A 115 -2.67 -0.28 -12.50
N GLY A 116 -3.38 0.84 -12.67
CA GLY A 116 -4.84 0.87 -12.62
C GLY A 116 -5.52 0.08 -13.74
N GLU A 117 -4.92 0.10 -14.94
CA GLU A 117 -5.42 -0.66 -16.11
C GLU A 117 -5.33 -2.18 -15.90
N VAL A 118 -4.31 -2.66 -15.19
CA VAL A 118 -4.07 -4.10 -15.02
C VAL A 118 -4.64 -4.68 -13.72
N THR A 119 -5.09 -3.86 -12.77
CA THR A 119 -5.55 -4.27 -11.44
C THR A 119 -6.54 -5.43 -11.46
N VAL A 120 -7.70 -5.22 -12.08
CA VAL A 120 -8.75 -6.26 -12.12
C VAL A 120 -8.28 -7.49 -12.90
N LYS A 121 -7.55 -7.27 -13.99
CA LYS A 121 -7.00 -8.37 -14.78
C LYS A 121 -6.02 -9.23 -13.98
N LEU A 122 -5.17 -8.64 -13.16
CA LEU A 122 -4.26 -9.40 -12.29
C LEU A 122 -5.01 -10.24 -11.27
N LEU A 123 -6.09 -9.72 -10.69
CA LEU A 123 -6.95 -10.47 -9.78
C LEU A 123 -7.61 -11.66 -10.50
N ASP A 124 -8.14 -11.43 -11.70
CA ASP A 124 -8.75 -12.48 -12.52
C ASP A 124 -7.72 -13.56 -12.91
N ASP A 125 -6.52 -13.16 -13.34
CA ASP A 125 -5.41 -14.10 -13.69
C ASP A 125 -4.94 -14.92 -12.46
N MET A 126 -5.12 -14.40 -11.23
CA MET A 126 -4.83 -15.12 -9.97
C MET A 126 -6.02 -15.94 -9.43
N ASP A 127 -7.14 -16.03 -10.14
CA ASP A 127 -8.40 -16.68 -9.71
C ASP A 127 -9.00 -16.05 -8.42
N ILE A 128 -8.79 -14.75 -8.20
CA ILE A 128 -9.35 -13.98 -7.09
C ILE A 128 -10.65 -13.34 -7.53
N ALA A 129 -11.79 -13.83 -7.02
CA ALA A 129 -13.09 -13.22 -7.28
C ALA A 129 -13.12 -11.80 -6.70
N ASN A 130 -13.52 -10.82 -7.51
CA ASN A 130 -13.42 -9.43 -7.09
C ASN A 130 -14.72 -8.65 -7.30
N PHE A 131 -14.87 -7.54 -6.54
CA PHE A 131 -15.99 -6.62 -6.63
C PHE A 131 -15.51 -5.20 -6.36
N ALA A 132 -15.80 -4.28 -7.29
CA ALA A 132 -15.42 -2.89 -7.16
C ALA A 132 -16.48 -2.10 -6.37
N ILE A 133 -16.07 -1.47 -5.27
CA ILE A 133 -16.91 -0.59 -4.46
C ILE A 133 -16.67 0.86 -4.88
N GLY A 134 -17.72 1.51 -5.40
CA GLY A 134 -17.75 2.90 -5.78
C GLY A 134 -18.53 3.78 -4.80
N LYS A 135 -18.68 5.06 -5.17
CA LYS A 135 -19.46 6.02 -4.35
C LYS A 135 -20.96 5.70 -4.30
N ASP A 136 -21.45 5.13 -5.40
CA ASP A 136 -22.87 4.81 -5.60
C ASP A 136 -23.20 3.36 -5.22
N THR A 137 -22.21 2.57 -4.82
CA THR A 137 -22.42 1.19 -4.35
C THR A 137 -23.12 1.22 -3.00
N THR A 138 -24.25 0.52 -2.88
CA THR A 138 -25.04 0.47 -1.66
C THR A 138 -24.49 -0.57 -0.68
N ASP A 139 -24.87 -0.44 0.58
CA ASP A 139 -24.49 -1.41 1.62
C ASP A 139 -25.10 -2.79 1.31
N GLU A 140 -26.32 -2.84 0.78
CA GLU A 140 -27.01 -4.08 0.40
C GLU A 140 -26.31 -4.80 -0.75
N GLU A 141 -25.74 -4.08 -1.74
CA GLU A 141 -24.95 -4.68 -2.82
C GLU A 141 -23.65 -5.33 -2.26
N VAL A 142 -23.00 -4.66 -1.32
CA VAL A 142 -21.80 -5.21 -0.66
C VAL A 142 -22.15 -6.42 0.21
N GLU A 143 -23.26 -6.38 0.96
CA GLU A 143 -23.74 -7.52 1.75
C GLU A 143 -24.07 -8.74 0.86
N ALA A 144 -24.76 -8.51 -0.25
CA ALA A 144 -25.09 -9.56 -1.22
C ALA A 144 -23.80 -10.16 -1.82
N LYS A 145 -22.84 -9.32 -2.22
CA LYS A 145 -21.56 -9.79 -2.74
C LYS A 145 -20.75 -10.53 -1.68
N MET A 146 -20.73 -10.07 -0.45
CA MET A 146 -20.04 -10.78 0.63
C MET A 146 -20.68 -12.15 0.93
N ALA A 147 -22.00 -12.30 0.77
CA ALA A 147 -22.66 -13.60 0.88
C ALA A 147 -22.13 -14.60 -0.18
N GLU A 148 -21.98 -14.16 -1.46
CA GLU A 148 -21.33 -14.94 -2.51
C GLU A 148 -19.87 -15.26 -2.17
N PHE A 149 -19.14 -14.26 -1.67
CA PHE A 149 -17.73 -14.42 -1.28
C PHE A 149 -17.53 -15.41 -0.14
N ARG A 150 -18.44 -15.47 0.84
CA ARG A 150 -18.40 -16.47 1.91
C ARG A 150 -18.48 -17.90 1.39
N GLU A 151 -19.21 -18.14 0.29
CA GLU A 151 -19.25 -19.46 -0.33
C GLU A 151 -17.92 -19.84 -1.01
N LEU A 152 -17.20 -18.83 -1.56
CA LEU A 152 -15.87 -19.03 -2.14
C LEU A 152 -14.81 -19.22 -1.05
N LEU A 153 -14.83 -18.39 -0.02
CA LEU A 153 -13.95 -18.49 1.14
C LEU A 153 -14.09 -19.87 1.85
N ALA A 154 -15.32 -20.37 1.97
CA ALA A 154 -15.57 -21.71 2.52
C ALA A 154 -14.97 -22.85 1.67
N LYS A 155 -14.65 -22.59 0.40
CA LYS A 155 -13.94 -23.51 -0.52
C LYS A 155 -12.43 -23.28 -0.56
N GLY A 156 -11.90 -22.40 0.32
CA GLY A 156 -10.48 -22.07 0.36
C GLY A 156 -10.03 -21.13 -0.77
N LYS A 157 -10.96 -20.36 -1.37
CA LYS A 157 -10.63 -19.38 -2.41
C LYS A 157 -10.50 -17.99 -1.83
N ASP A 158 -9.66 -17.18 -2.48
CA ASP A 158 -9.48 -15.77 -2.16
C ASP A 158 -10.53 -14.89 -2.82
N VAL A 159 -10.83 -13.75 -2.18
CA VAL A 159 -11.75 -12.75 -2.71
C VAL A 159 -11.20 -11.33 -2.51
N ALA A 160 -11.64 -10.37 -3.31
CA ALA A 160 -11.16 -8.99 -3.21
C ALA A 160 -12.29 -7.96 -3.34
N PHE A 161 -12.27 -6.98 -2.44
CA PHE A 161 -12.96 -5.70 -2.62
C PHE A 161 -12.00 -4.67 -3.18
N VAL A 162 -12.31 -4.15 -4.38
CA VAL A 162 -11.51 -3.13 -5.06
C VAL A 162 -12.14 -1.77 -4.80
N ILE A 163 -11.45 -0.91 -4.05
CA ILE A 163 -12.01 0.34 -3.53
C ILE A 163 -11.70 1.49 -4.47
N ARG A 164 -12.73 2.04 -5.09
CA ARG A 164 -12.65 3.20 -5.98
C ARG A 164 -12.47 4.50 -5.19
N LYS A 165 -11.97 5.54 -5.85
CA LYS A 165 -11.66 6.84 -5.21
C LYS A 165 -12.89 7.43 -4.50
N GLY A 166 -12.76 7.63 -3.20
CA GLY A 166 -13.80 8.25 -2.35
C GLY A 166 -15.01 7.35 -2.06
N ALA A 167 -14.87 6.02 -2.24
CA ALA A 167 -15.93 5.07 -1.93
C ALA A 167 -16.12 4.85 -0.43
N LEU A 168 -15.04 4.94 0.36
CA LEU A 168 -15.09 4.77 1.81
C LEU A 168 -14.97 6.11 2.54
N SER A 169 -15.68 6.23 3.67
CA SER A 169 -15.60 7.37 4.58
C SER A 169 -15.41 6.92 6.03
N TYR A 170 -14.70 7.75 6.81
CA TYR A 170 -14.53 7.64 8.24
C TYR A 170 -14.47 9.05 8.83
N ASP A 171 -15.25 9.32 9.87
CA ASP A 171 -15.42 10.70 10.35
C ASP A 171 -14.32 11.13 11.31
N GLU A 172 -13.65 10.19 11.98
CA GLU A 172 -12.61 10.49 12.93
C GLU A 172 -11.23 10.59 12.29
N LYS A 173 -10.38 11.40 12.90
CA LYS A 173 -8.99 11.59 12.46
C LYS A 173 -8.05 11.01 13.49
N VAL A 174 -7.10 10.21 13.04
CA VAL A 174 -5.97 9.79 13.88
C VAL A 174 -4.97 10.95 13.93
N VAL A 175 -4.62 11.36 15.13
CA VAL A 175 -3.58 12.36 15.38
C VAL A 175 -2.32 11.61 15.83
N TYR A 176 -1.23 11.80 15.10
CA TYR A 176 0.08 11.25 15.46
C TYR A 176 0.91 12.34 16.13
N GLU A 177 1.33 12.08 17.35
CA GLU A 177 2.30 12.91 18.06
C GLU A 177 3.70 12.32 17.92
N ASN A 178 4.70 13.19 17.77
CA ASN A 178 6.11 12.78 17.75
C ASN A 178 6.99 13.90 18.28
N ASP A 179 8.18 13.54 18.75
CA ASP A 179 9.18 14.46 19.32
C ASP A 179 10.16 15.01 18.27
N ASN A 180 9.93 14.77 16.99
CA ASN A 180 10.79 15.23 15.92
C ASN A 180 10.77 16.76 15.80
N LYS A 181 11.95 17.36 15.94
CA LYS A 181 12.11 18.83 15.89
C LYS A 181 12.33 19.34 14.46
N MET A 182 12.87 18.50 13.58
CA MET A 182 13.12 18.86 12.18
C MET A 182 12.02 18.32 11.28
N VAL A 183 11.53 19.14 10.37
CA VAL A 183 10.64 18.68 9.29
C VAL A 183 11.47 18.09 8.14
N ARG A 184 10.84 17.23 7.33
CA ARG A 184 11.52 16.53 6.24
C ARG A 184 12.23 17.47 5.27
N GLU A 185 11.61 18.59 4.91
CA GLU A 185 12.16 19.58 4.01
C GLU A 185 13.48 20.17 4.54
N GLU A 186 13.60 20.43 5.85
CA GLU A 186 14.85 20.89 6.46
C GLU A 186 15.95 19.84 6.35
N ILE A 187 15.62 18.56 6.59
CA ILE A 187 16.58 17.45 6.43
C ILE A 187 17.07 17.39 4.99
N ILE A 188 16.17 17.51 4.00
CA ILE A 188 16.52 17.51 2.58
C ILE A 188 17.44 18.70 2.24
N LYS A 189 17.16 19.90 2.77
CA LYS A 189 18.03 21.07 2.60
C LYS A 189 19.45 20.83 3.12
N HIS A 190 19.58 20.19 4.29
CA HIS A 190 20.89 19.83 4.83
C HIS A 190 21.62 18.78 3.96
N ILE A 191 20.92 17.78 3.48
CA ILE A 191 21.50 16.77 2.55
C ILE A 191 22.00 17.44 1.27
N VAL A 192 21.17 18.29 0.67
CA VAL A 192 21.52 19.02 -0.56
C VAL A 192 22.74 19.94 -0.36
N ALA A 193 22.86 20.59 0.82
CA ALA A 193 23.98 21.47 1.13
C ALA A 193 25.34 20.75 1.17
N VAL A 194 25.36 19.45 1.49
CA VAL A 194 26.60 18.68 1.63
C VAL A 194 26.84 17.67 0.50
N SER A 195 25.86 17.48 -0.39
CA SER A 195 25.92 16.46 -1.44
C SER A 195 26.78 16.84 -2.64
N GLU A 196 26.98 18.16 -2.87
CA GLU A 196 27.73 18.65 -4.03
C GLU A 196 27.29 17.93 -5.33
N GLU A 197 28.16 17.10 -5.91
CA GLU A 197 27.92 16.25 -7.10
C GLU A 197 27.60 14.78 -6.76
N ASP A 198 27.43 14.44 -5.48
CA ASP A 198 27.07 13.08 -5.11
C ASP A 198 25.61 12.78 -5.51
N PRO A 199 25.33 11.56 -6.04
CA PRO A 199 23.98 11.17 -6.41
C PRO A 199 23.03 11.11 -5.21
N ILE A 200 21.88 11.75 -5.35
CA ILE A 200 20.79 11.66 -4.37
C ILE A 200 19.64 10.85 -4.99
N ILE A 201 19.31 9.74 -4.37
CA ILE A 201 18.15 8.92 -4.73
C ILE A 201 17.06 9.18 -3.69
N SER A 202 16.00 9.87 -4.08
CA SER A 202 14.89 10.15 -3.17
C SER A 202 13.84 9.03 -3.20
N THR A 203 13.04 8.95 -2.13
CA THR A 203 11.82 8.15 -2.14
C THR A 203 10.69 8.90 -2.86
N THR A 204 9.56 8.22 -3.09
CA THR A 204 8.42 8.78 -3.86
C THR A 204 7.71 9.95 -3.16
N GLY A 205 6.91 10.67 -3.93
CA GLY A 205 5.95 11.65 -3.43
C GLY A 205 6.59 12.97 -2.98
N LYS A 206 6.23 13.43 -1.78
CA LYS A 206 6.65 14.75 -1.27
C LYS A 206 8.17 14.88 -1.16
N ALA A 207 8.90 13.83 -0.80
CA ALA A 207 10.35 13.88 -0.66
C ALA A 207 11.04 14.22 -1.99
N SER A 208 10.62 13.61 -3.10
CA SER A 208 11.09 13.94 -4.44
C SER A 208 10.78 15.39 -4.83
N ARG A 209 9.58 15.86 -4.52
CA ARG A 209 9.18 17.26 -4.81
C ARG A 209 10.01 18.25 -4.00
N GLU A 210 10.19 18.04 -2.72
CA GLU A 210 10.98 18.90 -1.83
C GLU A 210 12.46 18.94 -2.25
N LEU A 211 13.02 17.79 -2.68
CA LEU A 211 14.37 17.75 -3.25
C LEU A 211 14.46 18.57 -4.52
N PHE A 212 13.51 18.41 -5.44
CA PHE A 212 13.43 19.18 -6.68
C PHE A 212 13.35 20.69 -6.39
N GLU A 213 12.41 21.11 -5.55
CA GLU A 213 12.19 22.50 -5.19
C GLU A 213 13.40 23.12 -4.47
N THR A 214 14.08 22.36 -3.59
CA THR A 214 15.31 22.80 -2.92
C THR A 214 16.43 23.09 -3.92
N ARG A 215 16.66 22.23 -4.92
CA ARG A 215 17.64 22.46 -5.99
C ARG A 215 17.28 23.69 -6.82
N VAL A 216 15.99 23.84 -7.20
CA VAL A 216 15.51 25.01 -7.96
C VAL A 216 15.77 26.29 -7.17
N ALA A 217 15.40 26.34 -5.89
CA ALA A 217 15.60 27.51 -5.02
C ALA A 217 17.09 27.90 -4.88
N ASN A 218 17.99 26.91 -4.91
CA ASN A 218 19.44 27.13 -4.83
C ASN A 218 20.09 27.43 -6.20
N GLY A 219 19.35 27.43 -7.32
CA GLY A 219 19.91 27.55 -8.66
C GLY A 219 20.81 26.37 -9.06
N GLN A 220 20.61 25.19 -8.47
CA GLN A 220 21.42 23.99 -8.68
C GLN A 220 20.84 23.09 -9.76
N SER A 221 21.69 22.28 -10.41
CA SER A 221 21.29 21.28 -11.39
C SER A 221 20.74 20.01 -10.73
N HIS A 222 19.75 19.38 -11.38
CA HIS A 222 19.22 18.06 -11.01
C HIS A 222 20.02 16.89 -11.61
N LYS A 223 21.17 17.14 -12.21
CA LYS A 223 21.95 16.15 -12.97
C LYS A 223 22.29 14.87 -12.16
N TYR A 224 22.45 15.02 -10.86
CA TYR A 224 22.84 13.94 -9.96
C TYR A 224 21.68 13.43 -9.09
N ASP A 225 20.47 13.92 -9.30
CA ASP A 225 19.30 13.51 -8.54
C ASP A 225 18.50 12.44 -9.31
N PHE A 226 18.10 11.39 -8.62
CA PHE A 226 17.08 10.45 -9.11
C PHE A 226 15.82 10.59 -8.26
N LEU A 227 14.83 11.26 -8.85
CA LEU A 227 13.56 11.56 -8.20
C LEU A 227 12.61 10.38 -8.43
N THR A 228 12.59 9.44 -7.49
CA THR A 228 11.72 8.26 -7.59
C THR A 228 10.25 8.70 -7.60
N VAL A 229 9.50 8.27 -8.61
CA VAL A 229 8.07 8.60 -8.76
C VAL A 229 7.18 7.48 -8.22
N GLY A 230 7.50 6.24 -8.51
CA GLY A 230 6.80 5.04 -8.08
C GLY A 230 7.74 4.03 -7.41
N SER A 231 7.31 2.77 -7.30
CA SER A 231 8.13 1.68 -6.77
C SER A 231 8.61 1.93 -5.34
N MET A 232 7.68 2.22 -4.43
CA MET A 232 7.99 2.45 -3.01
C MET A 232 8.79 1.28 -2.41
N GLY A 233 9.73 1.61 -1.51
CA GLY A 233 10.60 0.62 -0.87
C GLY A 233 11.87 0.28 -1.65
N HIS A 234 12.02 0.69 -2.92
CA HIS A 234 13.15 0.30 -3.76
C HIS A 234 14.26 1.36 -3.88
N SER A 235 14.07 2.58 -3.39
CA SER A 235 15.06 3.68 -3.48
C SER A 235 16.41 3.30 -2.86
N SER A 236 16.44 2.55 -1.77
CA SER A 236 17.67 2.06 -1.14
C SER A 236 18.43 1.07 -2.05
N SER A 237 17.72 0.15 -2.71
CA SER A 237 18.32 -0.79 -3.65
C SER A 237 18.84 -0.09 -4.92
N ILE A 238 18.13 0.93 -5.40
CA ILE A 238 18.58 1.78 -6.51
C ILE A 238 19.88 2.49 -6.11
N ALA A 239 19.93 3.08 -4.93
CA ALA A 239 21.11 3.77 -4.42
C ALA A 239 22.30 2.80 -4.23
N LEU A 240 22.05 1.59 -3.71
CA LEU A 240 23.07 0.56 -3.61
C LEU A 240 23.62 0.20 -4.99
N GLY A 241 22.77 0.02 -6.00
CA GLY A 241 23.19 -0.23 -7.38
C GLY A 241 24.08 0.88 -7.93
N VAL A 242 23.76 2.14 -7.65
CA VAL A 242 24.61 3.29 -8.00
C VAL A 242 25.94 3.24 -7.25
N ALA A 243 25.92 3.00 -5.93
CA ALA A 243 27.12 2.98 -5.10
C ALA A 243 28.12 1.88 -5.53
N ILE A 244 27.64 0.68 -5.84
CA ILE A 244 28.47 -0.44 -6.33
C ILE A 244 29.20 -0.07 -7.63
N ASN A 245 28.51 0.67 -8.53
CA ASN A 245 29.04 1.02 -9.84
C ASN A 245 29.78 2.38 -9.88
N LYS A 246 29.73 3.14 -8.80
CA LYS A 246 30.42 4.44 -8.63
C LYS A 246 31.11 4.52 -7.25
N PRO A 247 32.05 3.65 -6.94
CA PRO A 247 32.58 3.49 -5.57
C PRO A 247 33.37 4.70 -5.04
N ILE A 248 33.79 5.63 -5.91
CA ILE A 248 34.55 6.83 -5.50
C ILE A 248 33.62 7.96 -5.06
N ARG A 249 32.32 7.90 -5.36
CA ARG A 249 31.33 8.90 -4.98
C ARG A 249 30.48 8.38 -3.82
N ARG A 250 30.18 9.26 -2.85
CA ARG A 250 29.16 8.96 -1.85
C ARG A 250 27.80 8.92 -2.55
N SER A 251 26.99 7.93 -2.26
CA SER A 251 25.58 7.94 -2.67
C SER A 251 24.72 8.10 -1.43
N GLY A 252 23.96 9.18 -1.39
CA GLY A 252 22.99 9.45 -0.33
C GLY A 252 21.63 8.86 -0.68
N VAL A 253 21.04 8.08 0.23
CA VAL A 253 19.64 7.66 0.13
C VAL A 253 18.82 8.52 1.08
N SER A 254 17.90 9.29 0.53
CA SER A 254 16.88 9.95 1.34
C SER A 254 15.62 9.08 1.38
N THR A 255 15.57 8.16 2.34
CA THR A 255 14.33 7.41 2.68
C THR A 255 13.63 8.13 3.82
N VAL A 256 13.04 9.27 3.55
CA VAL A 256 12.19 9.93 4.53
C VAL A 256 10.74 9.56 4.21
N THR A 257 10.26 8.49 4.80
CA THR A 257 8.83 8.22 4.90
C THR A 257 8.27 9.10 6.01
N ALA A 258 7.51 10.12 5.64
CA ALA A 258 6.70 10.78 6.65
C ALA A 258 5.41 9.97 6.84
N PRO A 259 4.92 9.81 8.06
CA PRO A 259 3.55 9.39 8.26
C PRO A 259 2.63 10.37 7.53
N SER A 260 1.67 9.82 6.83
CA SER A 260 0.64 10.53 6.04
C SER A 260 -0.29 11.33 6.93
#